data_e84b1add1d7314c756bb15f38ff952b2
#
_entry.id   e84b1add1d7314c756bb15f38ff952b2
#
_cell.length_a   1.000
_cell.length_b   1.000
_cell.length_c   1.000
_cell.angle_alpha   90.00
_cell.angle_beta   90.00
_cell.angle_gamma   90.00
#
_symmetry.space_group_name_H-M   'P 1'
#
loop_
_entity.id
_entity.type
_entity.pdbx_description
1 polymer ?
#
loop_
_entity_poly.entity_id
_entity_poly.type
_entity_poly.pdbx_seq_one_letter_code
_entity_poly.pdbx_strand_id
1 'polypeptide(L)'
;MRVQRQQLCIRSFLAEVHTRRAAILEHTATAREALHPAQLTLFAAYAADQDHPSITLPLRRMDTRTLEPIRFADHRRVLSADPIPYPPALVVTDHTDRLRGLLDRHGIRYRTLTQPARVRVRALRPALRPQLAQRLRPVQEARRTVRIGPGDVIIDLAQPAGRKALLLLDPRSTSSVFRYPDYAALVTPGADFFVYHATGGPP
;
A
#
# COMPACT_ATOMS: atom_id res chain seq x y z
N MET A 1 28.28 -7.79 25.18
CA MET A 1 27.27 -6.84 25.68
C MET A 1 26.11 -6.55 24.68
N ARG A 2 26.35 -6.33 23.40
CA ARG A 2 25.26 -6.02 22.40
C ARG A 2 24.29 -7.18 22.22
N VAL A 3 24.80 -8.40 22.03
CA VAL A 3 23.98 -9.63 21.83
C VAL A 3 23.10 -9.93 23.04
N GLN A 4 23.63 -9.78 24.25
CA GLN A 4 22.86 -10.03 25.48
C GLN A 4 21.69 -9.05 25.64
N ARG A 5 21.88 -7.77 25.29
CA ARG A 5 20.79 -6.77 25.32
C ARG A 5 19.71 -7.08 24.26
N GLN A 6 20.12 -7.49 23.07
CA GLN A 6 19.17 -7.92 22.03
C GLN A 6 18.39 -9.17 22.47
N GLN A 7 19.06 -10.17 23.07
CA GLN A 7 18.39 -11.34 23.61
C GLN A 7 17.39 -10.98 24.71
N LEU A 8 17.75 -10.05 25.62
CA LEU A 8 16.84 -9.58 26.66
C LEU A 8 15.60 -8.91 26.05
N CYS A 9 15.78 -8.01 25.07
CA CYS A 9 14.66 -7.37 24.38
C CYS A 9 13.74 -8.40 23.70
N ILE A 10 14.32 -9.39 23.00
CA ILE A 10 13.53 -10.44 22.34
C ILE A 10 12.77 -11.27 23.37
N ARG A 11 13.41 -11.69 24.44
CA ARG A 11 12.77 -12.47 25.51
C ARG A 11 11.63 -11.70 26.17
N SER A 12 11.85 -10.41 26.50
CA SER A 12 10.81 -9.54 27.07
C SER A 12 9.62 -9.36 26.12
N PHE A 13 9.92 -9.16 24.83
CA PHE A 13 8.88 -9.07 23.81
C PHE A 13 8.06 -10.37 23.70
N LEU A 14 8.73 -11.52 23.63
CA LEU A 14 8.06 -12.82 23.55
C LEU A 14 7.24 -13.14 24.80
N ALA A 15 7.73 -12.79 25.98
CA ALA A 15 6.98 -12.93 27.23
C ALA A 15 5.72 -12.07 27.22
N GLU A 16 5.81 -10.81 26.77
CA GLU A 16 4.66 -9.92 26.66
C GLU A 16 3.64 -10.41 25.63
N VAL A 17 4.10 -10.89 24.46
CA VAL A 17 3.23 -11.49 23.43
C VAL A 17 2.53 -12.73 23.99
N HIS A 18 3.22 -13.56 24.76
CA HIS A 18 2.63 -14.73 25.39
C HIS A 18 1.55 -14.34 26.42
N THR A 19 1.85 -13.38 27.28
CA THR A 19 0.92 -12.87 28.31
C THR A 19 -0.33 -12.27 27.68
N ARG A 20 -0.18 -11.53 26.56
CA ARG A 20 -1.29 -10.85 25.86
C ARG A 20 -1.87 -11.64 24.70
N ARG A 21 -1.53 -12.92 24.56
CA ARG A 21 -1.89 -13.76 23.43
C ARG A 21 -3.40 -13.69 23.09
N ALA A 22 -4.26 -13.83 24.08
CA ALA A 22 -5.72 -13.82 23.87
C ALA A 22 -6.17 -12.46 23.29
N ALA A 23 -5.75 -11.35 23.89
CA ALA A 23 -6.07 -10.01 23.40
C ALA A 23 -5.52 -9.75 21.99
N ILE A 24 -4.30 -10.17 21.69
CA ILE A 24 -3.71 -10.04 20.36
C ILE A 24 -4.52 -10.81 19.32
N LEU A 25 -4.94 -12.05 19.62
CA LEU A 25 -5.75 -12.86 18.72
C LEU A 25 -7.13 -12.24 18.50
N GLU A 26 -7.79 -11.78 19.55
CA GLU A 26 -9.09 -11.10 19.49
C GLU A 26 -9.02 -9.82 18.65
N HIS A 27 -8.07 -8.93 18.96
CA HIS A 27 -7.88 -7.69 18.19
C HIS A 27 -7.54 -7.97 16.72
N THR A 28 -6.75 -9.03 16.47
CA THR A 28 -6.42 -9.44 15.10
C THR A 28 -7.66 -9.97 14.36
N ALA A 29 -8.51 -10.75 15.02
CA ALA A 29 -9.77 -11.23 14.45
C ALA A 29 -10.71 -10.07 14.12
N THR A 30 -10.95 -9.18 15.08
CA THR A 30 -11.78 -7.97 14.90
C THR A 30 -11.24 -7.08 13.78
N ALA A 31 -9.93 -6.86 13.73
CA ALA A 31 -9.32 -6.09 12.65
C ALA A 31 -9.47 -6.75 11.28
N ARG A 32 -9.49 -8.08 11.21
CA ARG A 32 -9.75 -8.83 9.97
C ARG A 32 -11.21 -8.73 9.52
N GLU A 33 -12.16 -8.69 10.42
CA GLU A 33 -13.59 -8.47 10.11
C GLU A 33 -13.82 -7.06 9.56
N ALA A 34 -13.07 -6.07 10.03
CA ALA A 34 -13.11 -4.68 9.54
C ALA A 34 -12.33 -4.46 8.22
N LEU A 35 -12.09 -5.51 7.42
CA LEU A 35 -11.22 -5.46 6.22
C LEU A 35 -11.80 -4.67 5.04
N HIS A 36 -13.08 -4.29 5.07
CA HIS A 36 -13.75 -3.57 3.98
C HIS A 36 -14.13 -2.15 4.41
N PRO A 37 -13.14 -1.24 4.53
CA PRO A 37 -13.45 0.14 4.85
C PRO A 37 -14.24 0.78 3.69
N ALA A 38 -15.14 1.71 4.01
CA ALA A 38 -15.82 2.49 2.97
C ALA A 38 -14.81 3.31 2.13
N GLN A 39 -13.69 3.69 2.74
CA GLN A 39 -12.63 4.48 2.12
C GLN A 39 -11.25 3.98 2.55
N LEU A 40 -10.25 4.19 1.70
CA LEU A 40 -8.85 3.84 1.98
C LEU A 40 -7.90 4.98 1.60
N THR A 41 -7.02 5.35 2.51
CA THR A 41 -5.89 6.24 2.21
C THR A 41 -4.77 5.44 1.53
N LEU A 42 -4.43 5.80 0.30
CA LEU A 42 -3.42 5.09 -0.50
C LEU A 42 -2.01 5.65 -0.29
N PHE A 43 -1.91 6.90 0.09
CA PHE A 43 -0.62 7.58 0.23
C PHE A 43 -0.49 8.24 1.58
N ALA A 44 0.64 7.99 2.23
CA ALA A 44 1.10 8.74 3.39
C ALA A 44 2.62 8.91 3.34
N ALA A 45 3.10 10.05 3.77
CA ALA A 45 4.53 10.35 3.85
C ALA A 45 4.84 11.15 5.10
N TYR A 46 6.03 10.94 5.63
CA TYR A 46 6.55 11.80 6.69
C TYR A 46 6.92 13.17 6.12
N ALA A 47 6.58 14.22 6.84
CA ALA A 47 6.90 15.59 6.50
C ALA A 47 7.48 16.32 7.71
N ALA A 48 8.21 17.39 7.43
CA ALA A 48 8.68 18.28 8.48
C ALA A 48 7.47 18.92 9.18
N ASP A 49 7.52 18.97 10.50
CA ASP A 49 6.57 19.73 11.28
C ASP A 49 6.89 21.22 11.11
N GLN A 50 5.90 22.00 10.67
CA GLN A 50 6.09 23.44 10.46
C GLN A 50 6.11 24.23 11.77
N ASP A 51 5.37 23.76 12.78
CA ASP A 51 5.26 24.39 14.08
C ASP A 51 6.45 24.01 14.98
N HIS A 52 6.93 22.77 14.83
CA HIS A 52 8.07 22.22 15.57
C HIS A 52 9.10 21.64 14.60
N PRO A 53 9.86 22.49 13.86
CA PRO A 53 10.71 22.03 12.75
C PRO A 53 11.92 21.20 13.19
N SER A 54 12.18 21.14 14.48
CA SER A 54 13.31 20.37 15.01
C SER A 54 13.05 19.79 16.39
N ILE A 55 13.68 18.66 16.65
CA ILE A 55 13.72 18.00 17.95
C ILE A 55 15.17 17.90 18.43
N THR A 56 15.42 18.19 19.70
CA THR A 56 16.74 18.02 20.32
C THR A 56 16.74 16.75 21.14
N LEU A 57 17.66 15.84 20.84
CA LEU A 57 17.84 14.59 21.55
C LEU A 57 19.20 14.56 22.25
N PRO A 58 19.26 14.19 23.55
CA PRO A 58 20.52 13.96 24.22
C PRO A 58 21.13 12.64 23.74
N LEU A 59 22.14 12.71 22.90
CA LEU A 59 22.85 11.54 22.41
C LEU A 59 24.20 11.42 23.12
N ARG A 60 24.58 10.16 23.39
CA ARG A 60 25.89 9.86 24.00
C ARG A 60 26.94 9.66 22.91
N ARG A 61 27.97 10.49 22.91
CA ARG A 61 29.13 10.29 22.04
C ARG A 61 29.78 8.93 22.29
N MET A 62 30.24 8.29 21.23
CA MET A 62 30.85 6.95 21.34
C MET A 62 32.29 6.99 21.90
N ASP A 63 33.02 8.07 21.57
CA ASP A 63 34.41 8.30 21.98
C ASP A 63 34.53 8.76 23.43
N THR A 64 33.85 9.84 23.79
CA THR A 64 34.00 10.48 25.13
C THR A 64 32.96 10.02 26.15
N ARG A 65 31.90 9.30 25.72
CA ARG A 65 30.77 8.89 26.56
C ARG A 65 29.94 10.06 27.13
N THR A 66 30.22 11.29 26.72
CA THR A 66 29.48 12.48 27.13
C THR A 66 28.12 12.54 26.44
N LEU A 67 27.12 13.09 27.14
CA LEU A 67 25.81 13.41 26.56
C LEU A 67 25.86 14.78 25.92
N GLU A 68 25.50 14.84 24.64
CA GLU A 68 25.45 16.09 23.89
C GLU A 68 24.03 16.25 23.30
N PRO A 69 23.42 17.44 23.41
CA PRO A 69 22.17 17.74 22.78
C PRO A 69 22.40 17.93 21.25
N ILE A 70 21.87 17.00 20.45
CA ILE A 70 21.95 17.08 18.99
C ILE A 70 20.57 17.42 18.44
N ARG A 71 20.54 18.42 17.58
CA ARG A 71 19.32 18.89 16.93
C ARG A 71 19.11 18.15 15.61
N PHE A 72 17.90 17.59 15.44
CA PHE A 72 17.45 16.93 14.23
C PHE A 72 16.24 17.65 13.65
N ALA A 73 16.05 17.55 12.34
CA ALA A 73 14.79 17.95 11.73
C ALA A 73 13.65 17.04 12.24
N ASP A 74 12.53 17.63 12.66
CA ASP A 74 11.37 16.85 13.11
C ASP A 74 10.49 16.49 11.91
N HIS A 75 10.50 15.21 11.54
CA HIS A 75 9.71 14.64 10.45
C HIS A 75 8.59 13.72 10.97
N ARG A 76 8.09 13.95 12.18
CA ARG A 76 7.03 13.11 12.77
C ARG A 76 5.63 13.39 12.22
N ARG A 77 5.44 14.51 11.54
CA ARG A 77 4.15 14.80 10.90
C ARG A 77 3.91 13.84 9.74
N VAL A 78 2.71 13.26 9.71
CA VAL A 78 2.27 12.42 8.60
C VAL A 78 1.34 13.24 7.71
N LEU A 79 1.72 13.43 6.45
CA LEU A 79 0.84 13.94 5.40
C LEU A 79 0.23 12.77 4.67
N SER A 80 -1.09 12.77 4.54
CA SER A 80 -1.81 11.77 3.77
C SER A 80 -2.57 12.44 2.62
N ALA A 81 -2.77 11.68 1.54
CA ALA A 81 -3.72 12.06 0.52
C ALA A 81 -5.15 11.85 1.01
N ASP A 82 -6.09 12.48 0.33
CA ASP A 82 -7.51 12.22 0.54
C ASP A 82 -7.82 10.73 0.35
N PRO A 83 -8.66 10.16 1.21
CA PRO A 83 -9.04 8.77 1.07
C PRO A 83 -9.88 8.57 -0.20
N ILE A 84 -9.69 7.43 -0.85
CA ILE A 84 -10.51 7.03 -2.00
C ILE A 84 -11.61 6.05 -1.55
N PRO A 85 -12.76 6.01 -2.25
CA PRO A 85 -13.74 4.96 -2.05
C PRO A 85 -13.10 3.59 -2.33
N TYR A 86 -13.32 2.63 -1.44
CA TYR A 86 -12.82 1.27 -1.58
C TYR A 86 -13.58 0.56 -2.70
N PRO A 87 -12.94 0.15 -3.81
CA PRO A 87 -13.64 -0.49 -4.90
C PRO A 87 -13.99 -1.94 -4.57
N PRO A 88 -15.09 -2.49 -5.10
CA PRO A 88 -15.42 -3.90 -4.87
C PRO A 88 -14.46 -4.87 -5.57
N ALA A 89 -13.86 -4.46 -6.68
CA ALA A 89 -12.90 -5.28 -7.42
C ALA A 89 -11.90 -4.42 -8.20
N LEU A 90 -10.75 -5.03 -8.53
CA LEU A 90 -9.83 -4.53 -9.55
C LEU A 90 -9.96 -5.37 -10.82
N VAL A 91 -9.80 -4.71 -11.95
CA VAL A 91 -9.77 -5.35 -13.29
C VAL A 91 -8.44 -5.05 -13.93
N VAL A 92 -7.69 -6.06 -14.30
CA VAL A 92 -6.38 -5.95 -14.97
C VAL A 92 -6.53 -6.43 -16.40
N THR A 93 -6.25 -5.55 -17.36
CA THR A 93 -6.49 -5.80 -18.80
C THR A 93 -5.21 -5.92 -19.62
N ASP A 94 -4.06 -5.68 -19.02
CA ASP A 94 -2.77 -5.84 -19.69
C ASP A 94 -1.71 -6.32 -18.68
N HIS A 95 -0.60 -6.84 -19.20
CA HIS A 95 0.53 -7.35 -18.41
C HIS A 95 0.12 -8.41 -17.39
N THR A 96 -0.99 -9.13 -17.63
CA THR A 96 -1.60 -10.09 -16.68
C THR A 96 -0.63 -11.19 -16.28
N ASP A 97 0.15 -11.74 -17.22
CA ASP A 97 1.12 -12.82 -16.94
C ASP A 97 2.20 -12.38 -15.94
N ARG A 98 2.66 -11.14 -16.09
CA ARG A 98 3.67 -10.56 -15.19
C ARG A 98 3.11 -10.29 -13.79
N LEU A 99 1.86 -9.86 -13.72
CA LEU A 99 1.20 -9.57 -12.46
C LEU A 99 0.71 -10.82 -11.73
N ARG A 100 0.34 -11.90 -12.43
CA ARG A 100 -0.08 -13.17 -11.79
C ARG A 100 0.98 -13.69 -10.82
N GLY A 101 2.24 -13.75 -11.23
CA GLY A 101 3.32 -14.19 -10.34
C GLY A 101 3.50 -13.30 -9.10
N LEU A 102 3.18 -12.00 -9.20
CA LEU A 102 3.13 -11.09 -8.06
C LEU A 102 1.95 -11.42 -7.15
N LEU A 103 0.75 -11.58 -7.72
CA LEU A 103 -0.48 -11.87 -6.98
C LEU A 103 -0.35 -13.17 -6.20
N ASP A 104 0.19 -14.23 -6.84
CA ASP A 104 0.41 -15.55 -6.23
C ASP A 104 1.36 -15.46 -5.03
N ARG A 105 2.50 -14.78 -5.17
CA ARG A 105 3.46 -14.57 -4.07
C ARG A 105 2.86 -13.82 -2.88
N HIS A 106 1.88 -12.97 -3.13
CA HIS A 106 1.20 -12.20 -2.08
C HIS A 106 -0.06 -12.89 -1.54
N GLY A 107 -0.42 -14.07 -2.03
CA GLY A 107 -1.62 -14.81 -1.63
C GLY A 107 -2.91 -14.08 -2.03
N ILE A 108 -2.89 -13.31 -3.11
CA ILE A 108 -4.03 -12.58 -3.63
C ILE A 108 -4.75 -13.48 -4.63
N ARG A 109 -5.99 -13.84 -4.32
CA ARG A 109 -6.83 -14.65 -5.21
C ARG A 109 -7.39 -13.78 -6.33
N TYR A 110 -7.42 -14.34 -7.53
CA TYR A 110 -7.97 -13.70 -8.71
C TYR A 110 -8.67 -14.74 -9.60
N ARG A 111 -9.50 -14.30 -10.50
CA ARG A 111 -10.05 -15.12 -11.58
C ARG A 111 -9.65 -14.55 -12.93
N THR A 112 -9.36 -15.43 -13.86
CA THR A 112 -9.12 -15.09 -15.26
C THR A 112 -10.44 -15.20 -16.01
N LEU A 113 -10.75 -14.20 -16.81
CA LEU A 113 -11.94 -14.24 -17.66
C LEU A 113 -11.74 -15.22 -18.80
N THR A 114 -12.81 -15.95 -19.11
CA THR A 114 -12.89 -16.86 -20.25
C THR A 114 -13.83 -16.33 -21.35
N GLN A 115 -14.69 -15.37 -21.00
CA GLN A 115 -15.65 -14.77 -21.91
C GLN A 115 -15.62 -13.24 -21.81
N PRO A 116 -15.95 -12.54 -22.91
CA PRO A 116 -16.02 -11.07 -22.87
C PRO A 116 -17.13 -10.58 -21.94
N ALA A 117 -16.87 -9.48 -21.25
CA ALA A 117 -17.82 -8.79 -20.39
C ALA A 117 -17.70 -7.27 -20.52
N ARG A 118 -18.69 -6.54 -20.00
CA ARG A 118 -18.64 -5.07 -19.85
C ARG A 118 -18.69 -4.73 -18.37
N VAL A 119 -17.75 -3.90 -17.93
CA VAL A 119 -17.64 -3.48 -16.52
C VAL A 119 -17.62 -1.97 -16.42
N ARG A 120 -18.41 -1.42 -15.51
CA ARG A 120 -18.30 0.00 -15.14
C ARG A 120 -17.10 0.17 -14.23
N VAL A 121 -16.20 1.09 -14.60
CA VAL A 121 -14.94 1.29 -13.91
C VAL A 121 -14.65 2.77 -13.68
N ARG A 122 -13.77 3.01 -12.71
CA ARG A 122 -12.99 4.20 -12.60
C ARG A 122 -11.63 3.91 -13.23
N ALA A 123 -11.36 4.55 -14.36
CA ALA A 123 -10.10 4.49 -15.07
C ALA A 123 -9.13 5.52 -14.46
N LEU A 124 -7.88 5.16 -14.34
CA LEU A 124 -6.82 6.02 -13.86
C LEU A 124 -5.89 6.38 -15.03
N ARG A 125 -5.42 7.61 -15.06
CA ARG A 125 -4.44 8.08 -16.06
C ARG A 125 -3.30 8.79 -15.34
N PRO A 126 -2.20 8.07 -15.04
CA PRO A 126 -1.02 8.67 -14.42
C PRO A 126 -0.36 9.68 -15.35
N ALA A 127 -0.13 10.90 -14.89
CA ALA A 127 0.57 11.92 -15.70
C ALA A 127 2.05 11.58 -15.91
N LEU A 128 2.64 10.82 -15.00
CA LEU A 128 4.05 10.45 -15.00
C LEU A 128 4.21 9.02 -14.45
N ARG A 129 5.34 8.38 -14.76
CA ARG A 129 5.69 7.08 -14.17
C ARG A 129 5.87 7.23 -12.66
N PRO A 130 5.27 6.34 -11.85
CA PRO A 130 5.53 6.30 -10.42
C PRO A 130 7.02 6.05 -10.15
N GLN A 131 7.58 6.71 -9.13
CA GLN A 131 8.98 6.53 -8.70
C GLN A 131 9.05 6.46 -7.18
N LEU A 132 10.03 5.73 -6.65
CA LEU A 132 10.20 5.49 -5.22
C LEU A 132 10.28 6.75 -4.35
N ALA A 133 10.95 7.79 -4.83
CA ALA A 133 11.25 9.01 -4.06
C ALA A 133 10.26 10.17 -4.26
N GLN A 134 9.13 9.95 -4.95
CA GLN A 134 8.29 11.07 -5.35
C GLN A 134 7.01 11.18 -4.54
N ARG A 135 6.66 12.45 -4.26
CA ARG A 135 5.37 12.86 -3.69
C ARG A 135 4.21 12.41 -4.59
N LEU A 136 3.02 12.41 -4.03
CA LEU A 136 1.76 12.23 -4.77
C LEU A 136 1.77 13.00 -6.08
N ARG A 137 1.48 12.30 -7.18
CA ARG A 137 1.35 12.92 -8.48
C ARG A 137 -0.11 12.90 -8.91
N PRO A 138 -0.55 13.92 -9.63
CA PRO A 138 -1.92 13.95 -10.09
C PRO A 138 -2.18 12.76 -11.01
N VAL A 139 -3.21 12.01 -10.68
CA VAL A 139 -3.77 10.96 -11.51
C VAL A 139 -5.17 11.42 -11.90
N GLN A 140 -5.40 11.55 -13.20
CA GLN A 140 -6.74 11.85 -13.69
C GLN A 140 -7.62 10.61 -13.55
N GLU A 141 -8.85 10.82 -13.14
CA GLU A 141 -9.85 9.77 -12.99
C GLU A 141 -11.02 10.01 -13.94
N ALA A 142 -11.50 8.95 -14.59
CA ALA A 142 -12.70 8.98 -15.41
C ALA A 142 -13.57 7.76 -15.14
N ARG A 143 -14.88 7.96 -15.02
CA ARG A 143 -15.86 6.87 -14.95
C ARG A 143 -16.28 6.48 -16.36
N ARG A 144 -16.19 5.19 -16.66
CA ARG A 144 -16.61 4.69 -17.98
C ARG A 144 -16.95 3.20 -17.92
N THR A 145 -17.53 2.69 -18.99
CA THR A 145 -17.70 1.25 -19.21
C THR A 145 -16.57 0.77 -20.12
N VAL A 146 -15.84 -0.24 -19.68
CA VAL A 146 -14.79 -0.89 -20.46
C VAL A 146 -15.25 -2.30 -20.87
N ARG A 147 -14.81 -2.72 -22.05
CA ARG A 147 -14.93 -4.11 -22.48
C ARG A 147 -13.71 -4.85 -21.99
N ILE A 148 -13.93 -5.96 -21.34
CA ILE A 148 -12.90 -6.87 -20.85
C ILE A 148 -13.08 -8.23 -21.53
N GLY A 149 -12.01 -9.00 -21.69
CA GLY A 149 -12.03 -10.21 -22.51
C GLY A 149 -11.28 -11.39 -21.91
N PRO A 150 -11.21 -12.51 -22.66
CA PRO A 150 -10.43 -13.65 -22.23
C PRO A 150 -8.98 -13.28 -21.93
N GLY A 151 -8.45 -13.81 -20.82
CA GLY A 151 -7.10 -13.49 -20.34
C GLY A 151 -7.04 -12.34 -19.33
N ASP A 152 -8.02 -11.43 -19.32
CA ASP A 152 -8.11 -10.37 -18.30
C ASP A 152 -8.33 -10.96 -16.91
N VAL A 153 -7.85 -10.25 -15.90
CA VAL A 153 -7.87 -10.72 -14.52
C VAL A 153 -8.80 -9.84 -13.69
N ILE A 154 -9.64 -10.49 -12.87
CA ILE A 154 -10.48 -9.81 -11.88
C ILE A 154 -10.03 -10.23 -10.49
N ILE A 155 -9.82 -9.23 -9.64
CA ILE A 155 -9.43 -9.39 -8.25
C ILE A 155 -10.56 -8.86 -7.39
N ASP A 156 -11.31 -9.77 -6.77
CA ASP A 156 -12.32 -9.41 -5.78
C ASP A 156 -11.63 -8.86 -4.52
N LEU A 157 -12.00 -7.65 -4.13
CA LEU A 157 -11.40 -7.01 -2.96
C LEU A 157 -12.11 -7.36 -1.65
N ALA A 158 -13.20 -8.15 -1.70
CA ALA A 158 -13.85 -8.72 -0.50
C ALA A 158 -13.04 -9.86 0.15
N GLN A 159 -11.91 -10.26 -0.42
CA GLN A 159 -11.01 -11.25 0.16
C GLN A 159 -10.08 -10.65 1.24
N PRO A 160 -9.54 -11.46 2.17
CA PRO A 160 -8.61 -10.98 3.21
C PRO A 160 -7.38 -10.23 2.67
N ALA A 161 -6.89 -10.59 1.48
CA ALA A 161 -5.79 -9.91 0.81
C ALA A 161 -6.23 -8.70 -0.06
N GLY A 162 -7.52 -8.36 -0.09
CA GLY A 162 -8.07 -7.33 -0.99
C GLY A 162 -7.44 -5.95 -0.79
N ARG A 163 -7.30 -5.51 0.47
CA ARG A 163 -6.61 -4.25 0.78
C ARG A 163 -5.17 -4.24 0.29
N LYS A 164 -4.46 -5.35 0.47
CA LYS A 164 -3.09 -5.52 -0.03
C LYS A 164 -3.05 -5.43 -1.56
N ALA A 165 -3.99 -6.07 -2.25
CA ALA A 165 -4.08 -5.99 -3.70
C ALA A 165 -4.26 -4.54 -4.19
N LEU A 166 -5.16 -3.79 -3.57
CA LEU A 166 -5.38 -2.39 -3.90
C LEU A 166 -4.11 -1.55 -3.65
N LEU A 167 -3.44 -1.71 -2.50
CA LEU A 167 -2.21 -0.98 -2.17
C LEU A 167 -1.06 -1.33 -3.12
N LEU A 168 -0.96 -2.57 -3.58
CA LEU A 168 0.09 -2.98 -4.51
C LEU A 168 -0.16 -2.50 -5.94
N LEU A 169 -1.40 -2.50 -6.39
CA LEU A 169 -1.75 -2.29 -7.80
C LEU A 169 -2.25 -0.88 -8.13
N ASP A 170 -2.57 -0.03 -7.15
CA ASP A 170 -2.91 1.37 -7.44
C ASP A 170 -1.63 2.21 -7.60
N PRO A 171 -1.46 2.94 -8.70
CA PRO A 171 -0.24 3.73 -8.96
C PRO A 171 -0.05 4.89 -7.98
N ARG A 172 -1.10 5.30 -7.25
CA ARG A 172 -1.07 6.36 -6.24
C ARG A 172 -0.53 5.87 -4.90
N SER A 173 -0.57 4.56 -4.66
CA SER A 173 -0.20 3.99 -3.37
C SER A 173 1.28 4.17 -3.06
N THR A 174 1.59 4.46 -1.78
CA THR A 174 2.96 4.44 -1.27
C THR A 174 3.62 3.06 -1.45
N SER A 175 2.83 1.99 -1.39
CA SER A 175 3.27 0.60 -1.51
C SER A 175 3.10 0.03 -2.92
N SER A 176 2.84 0.87 -3.92
CA SER A 176 2.62 0.43 -5.30
C SER A 176 3.83 -0.25 -5.88
N VAL A 177 3.64 -1.41 -6.51
CA VAL A 177 4.71 -2.12 -7.23
C VAL A 177 5.22 -1.31 -8.42
N PHE A 178 4.39 -0.46 -8.99
CA PHE A 178 4.74 0.39 -10.13
C PHE A 178 5.74 1.51 -9.79
N ARG A 179 6.12 1.63 -8.52
CA ARG A 179 7.20 2.52 -8.07
C ARG A 179 8.59 1.89 -8.26
N TYR A 180 8.67 0.58 -8.49
CA TYR A 180 9.91 -0.15 -8.71
C TYR A 180 10.23 -0.25 -10.20
N PRO A 181 11.52 -0.17 -10.60
CA PRO A 181 11.93 -0.08 -12.01
C PRO A 181 11.28 -1.12 -12.93
N ASP A 182 11.24 -2.39 -12.49
CA ASP A 182 10.72 -3.50 -13.28
C ASP A 182 9.24 -3.36 -13.64
N TYR A 183 8.43 -2.74 -12.77
CA TYR A 183 7.01 -2.52 -13.00
C TYR A 183 6.70 -1.09 -13.46
N ALA A 184 7.53 -0.11 -13.13
CA ALA A 184 7.36 1.26 -13.57
C ALA A 184 7.40 1.37 -15.12
N ALA A 185 8.18 0.51 -15.77
CA ALA A 185 8.26 0.43 -17.23
C ALA A 185 6.92 0.07 -17.89
N LEU A 186 6.00 -0.60 -17.18
CA LEU A 186 4.67 -0.97 -17.67
C LEU A 186 3.70 0.21 -17.70
N VAL A 187 4.01 1.30 -16.99
CA VAL A 187 3.15 2.48 -16.93
C VAL A 187 3.49 3.45 -18.06
N THR A 188 2.54 3.69 -18.94
CA THR A 188 2.66 4.70 -20.00
C THR A 188 2.06 6.02 -19.50
N PRO A 189 2.87 7.08 -19.31
CA PRO A 189 2.37 8.39 -18.89
C PRO A 189 1.34 8.95 -19.86
N GLY A 190 0.27 9.53 -19.31
CA GLY A 190 -0.81 10.12 -20.12
C GLY A 190 -1.76 9.14 -20.78
N ALA A 191 -1.46 7.84 -20.76
CA ALA A 191 -2.38 6.79 -21.22
C ALA A 191 -3.25 6.28 -20.07
N ASP A 192 -4.32 5.58 -20.43
CA ASP A 192 -5.13 4.89 -19.44
C ASP A 192 -4.33 3.75 -18.80
N PHE A 193 -4.40 3.70 -17.48
CA PHE A 193 -3.75 2.65 -16.72
C PHE A 193 -4.54 1.35 -16.85
N PHE A 194 -3.84 0.25 -17.01
CA PHE A 194 -4.43 -1.06 -17.28
C PHE A 194 -5.02 -1.76 -16.05
N VAL A 195 -4.92 -1.17 -14.86
CA VAL A 195 -5.62 -1.61 -13.65
C VAL A 195 -6.76 -0.64 -13.38
N TYR A 196 -7.98 -1.12 -13.50
CA TYR A 196 -9.19 -0.35 -13.29
C TYR A 196 -9.83 -0.68 -11.94
N HIS A 197 -10.47 0.31 -11.34
CA HIS A 197 -11.33 0.11 -10.18
C HIS A 197 -12.76 -0.14 -10.63
N ALA A 198 -13.32 -1.31 -10.37
CA ALA A 198 -14.74 -1.56 -10.62
C ALA A 198 -15.61 -0.62 -9.76
N THR A 199 -16.72 -0.11 -10.33
CA THR A 199 -17.66 0.78 -9.61
C THR A 199 -19.02 0.12 -9.37
N GLY A 200 -19.19 -1.13 -9.79
CA GLY A 200 -20.33 -2.02 -9.53
C GLY A 200 -19.82 -3.36 -9.03
N GLY A 201 -20.73 -4.27 -8.68
CA GLY A 201 -20.36 -5.63 -8.33
C GLY A 201 -19.47 -6.28 -9.40
N PRO A 202 -18.64 -7.28 -9.05
CA PRO A 202 -17.83 -8.00 -10.03
C PRO A 202 -18.77 -8.65 -11.06
N PRO A 203 -18.38 -8.62 -12.35
CA PRO A 203 -19.13 -9.28 -13.42
C PRO A 203 -19.12 -10.78 -13.27
#